data_997cd6f3bca3984bc88c331e6100fac0
#
_entry.id   997cd6f3bca3984bc88c331e6100fac0
#
_cell.length_a   1.000
_cell.length_b   1.000
_cell.length_c   1.000
_cell.angle_alpha   90.00
_cell.angle_beta   90.00
_cell.angle_gamma   90.00
#
_symmetry.space_group_name_H-M   'P 1'
#
loop_
_entity.id
_entity.type
_entity.pdbx_description
1 polymer ?
#
loop_
_entity_poly.entity_id
_entity_poly.type
_entity_poly.pdbx_seq_one_letter_code
_entity_poly.pdbx_strand_id
1 'polypeptide(L)'
;MAAQPGQLRADPDRDHVRGPRKSPVTVVEYGDFECPYCGQAEPVVRELLADLGDVRYVWRHLPLNDVHPSAQLAAESTEPAARQGAFWEMHDLLLAHQGALRPADLVRYAADLRLSTAARAQAAIKA
;
A
#
# COMPACT_ATOMS: atom_id res chain seq x y z
N MET A 1 -12.58 -15.95 -20.66
CA MET A 1 -12.88 -14.58 -21.04
C MET A 1 -11.66 -13.72 -20.77
N ALA A 2 -11.27 -12.91 -21.72
CA ALA A 2 -10.15 -12.01 -21.50
C ALA A 2 -10.52 -10.93 -20.46
N ALA A 3 -9.60 -10.62 -19.56
CA ALA A 3 -9.77 -9.51 -18.65
C ALA A 3 -9.90 -8.21 -19.45
N GLN A 4 -10.69 -7.28 -18.95
CA GLN A 4 -10.81 -5.98 -19.60
C GLN A 4 -9.48 -5.23 -19.51
N PRO A 5 -9.00 -4.64 -20.61
CA PRO A 5 -7.69 -3.98 -20.61
C PRO A 5 -7.52 -2.94 -19.50
N GLY A 6 -8.58 -2.20 -19.15
CA GLY A 6 -8.52 -1.19 -18.11
C GLY A 6 -8.31 -1.73 -16.70
N GLN A 7 -8.59 -3.01 -16.44
CA GLN A 7 -8.42 -3.63 -15.14
C GLN A 7 -6.98 -4.03 -14.86
N LEU A 8 -6.22 -4.35 -15.91
CA LEU A 8 -4.85 -4.86 -15.79
C LEU A 8 -3.79 -3.80 -16.07
N ARG A 9 -4.20 -2.64 -16.57
CA ARG A 9 -3.26 -1.56 -16.83
C ARG A 9 -3.06 -0.70 -15.59
N ALA A 10 -1.82 -0.31 -15.35
CA ALA A 10 -1.53 0.70 -14.35
C ALA A 10 -2.12 2.03 -14.81
N ASP A 11 -2.81 2.70 -13.89
CA ASP A 11 -3.38 4.03 -14.12
C ASP A 11 -2.52 5.03 -13.34
N PRO A 12 -1.71 5.87 -14.00
CA PRO A 12 -0.78 6.77 -13.31
C PRO A 12 -1.48 7.80 -12.43
N ASP A 13 -2.75 8.09 -12.70
CA ASP A 13 -3.50 9.06 -11.90
C ASP A 13 -4.10 8.46 -10.63
N ARG A 14 -4.24 7.15 -10.58
CA ARG A 14 -4.99 6.44 -9.55
C ARG A 14 -4.18 5.41 -8.80
N ASP A 15 -3.28 4.71 -9.50
CA ASP A 15 -2.55 3.58 -8.95
C ASP A 15 -1.26 4.02 -8.27
N HIS A 16 -0.91 3.29 -7.22
CA HIS A 16 0.39 3.40 -6.58
C HIS A 16 1.35 2.45 -7.29
N VAL A 17 2.39 3.01 -7.88
CA VAL A 17 3.31 2.27 -8.76
C VAL A 17 4.71 2.28 -8.16
N ARG A 18 5.34 1.10 -8.12
CA ARG A 18 6.74 0.91 -7.74
C ARG A 18 7.46 0.25 -8.91
N GLY A 19 8.67 0.71 -9.19
CA GLY A 19 9.45 0.23 -10.33
C GLY A 19 9.30 1.12 -11.56
N PRO A 20 9.92 0.72 -12.68
CA PRO A 20 9.91 1.55 -13.89
C PRO A 20 8.51 1.77 -14.44
N ARG A 21 8.20 3.02 -14.77
CA ARG A 21 6.87 3.36 -15.30
C ARG A 21 6.59 2.74 -16.67
N LYS A 22 7.64 2.53 -17.46
CA LYS A 22 7.53 1.96 -18.82
C LYS A 22 8.11 0.56 -18.84
N SER A 23 7.55 -0.32 -18.04
CA SER A 23 7.95 -1.72 -18.05
C SER A 23 7.02 -2.52 -18.94
N PRO A 24 7.54 -3.54 -19.67
CA PRO A 24 6.69 -4.45 -20.43
C PRO A 24 5.85 -5.36 -19.54
N VAL A 25 6.22 -5.50 -18.27
CA VAL A 25 5.53 -6.38 -17.33
C VAL A 25 4.96 -5.56 -16.18
N THR A 26 3.67 -5.74 -15.91
CA THR A 26 2.99 -5.14 -14.76
C THR A 26 2.45 -6.24 -13.86
N VAL A 27 2.78 -6.17 -12.58
CA VAL A 27 2.21 -7.02 -11.55
C VAL A 27 1.26 -6.15 -10.72
N VAL A 28 0.00 -6.55 -10.62
CA VAL A 28 -1.00 -5.87 -9.81
C VAL A 28 -1.33 -6.75 -8.61
N GLU A 29 -1.12 -6.22 -7.42
CA GLU A 29 -1.54 -6.86 -6.19
C GLU A 29 -2.73 -6.13 -5.59
N TYR A 30 -3.82 -6.86 -5.35
CA TYR A 30 -4.94 -6.38 -4.56
C TYR A 30 -4.64 -6.76 -3.11
N GLY A 31 -4.29 -5.78 -2.29
CA GLY A 31 -3.69 -6.03 -1.00
C GLY A 31 -4.47 -5.50 0.19
N ASP A 32 -4.25 -6.17 1.31
CA ASP A 32 -4.85 -5.89 2.60
C ASP A 32 -3.73 -5.84 3.63
N PHE A 33 -3.55 -4.69 4.29
CA PHE A 33 -2.44 -4.49 5.22
C PHE A 33 -2.51 -5.38 6.46
N GLU A 34 -3.69 -5.88 6.79
CA GLU A 34 -3.86 -6.77 7.95
C GLU A 34 -3.76 -8.24 7.57
N CYS A 35 -3.83 -8.59 6.28
CA CYS A 35 -3.81 -9.97 5.83
C CYS A 35 -2.41 -10.59 5.98
N PRO A 36 -2.27 -11.71 6.72
CA PRO A 36 -0.96 -12.34 6.90
C PRO A 36 -0.32 -12.78 5.58
N TYR A 37 -1.11 -13.17 4.60
CA TYR A 37 -0.59 -13.58 3.29
C TYR A 37 0.04 -12.41 2.55
N CYS A 38 -0.51 -11.22 2.67
CA CYS A 38 0.08 -10.02 2.09
C CYS A 38 1.42 -9.69 2.77
N GLY A 39 1.48 -9.87 4.09
CA GLY A 39 2.72 -9.69 4.82
C GLY A 39 3.80 -10.69 4.41
N GLN A 40 3.41 -11.95 4.19
CA GLN A 40 4.33 -12.98 3.75
C GLN A 40 4.79 -12.78 2.30
N ALA A 41 3.92 -12.22 1.47
CA ALA A 41 4.25 -11.96 0.06
C ALA A 41 5.23 -10.81 -0.11
N GLU A 42 5.27 -9.85 0.81
CA GLU A 42 6.06 -8.63 0.64
C GLU A 42 7.56 -8.87 0.41
N PRO A 43 8.26 -9.72 1.19
CA PRO A 43 9.66 -10.00 0.91
C PRO A 43 9.87 -10.64 -0.46
N VAL A 44 8.95 -11.50 -0.88
CA VAL A 44 9.00 -12.16 -2.19
C VAL A 44 8.84 -11.14 -3.31
N VAL A 45 7.89 -10.23 -3.18
CA VAL A 45 7.68 -9.15 -4.16
C VAL A 45 8.93 -8.27 -4.27
N ARG A 46 9.52 -7.88 -3.14
CA ARG A 46 10.73 -7.05 -3.13
C ARG A 46 11.89 -7.75 -3.82
N GLU A 47 12.08 -9.03 -3.54
CA GLU A 47 13.13 -9.84 -4.16
C GLU A 47 12.90 -9.94 -5.66
N LEU A 48 11.67 -10.18 -6.08
CA LEU A 48 11.31 -10.25 -7.50
C LEU A 48 11.63 -8.93 -8.21
N LEU A 49 11.25 -7.79 -7.62
CA LEU A 49 11.51 -6.49 -8.21
C LEU A 49 13.00 -6.19 -8.30
N ALA A 50 13.79 -6.60 -7.30
CA ALA A 50 15.24 -6.41 -7.29
C ALA A 50 15.91 -7.26 -8.35
N ASP A 51 15.48 -8.52 -8.50
CA ASP A 51 16.10 -9.48 -9.41
C ASP A 51 15.78 -9.20 -10.87
N LEU A 52 14.53 -8.88 -11.17
CA LEU A 52 14.10 -8.67 -12.54
C LEU A 52 14.33 -7.24 -13.04
N GLY A 53 14.23 -6.26 -12.15
CA GLY A 53 14.50 -4.86 -12.46
C GLY A 53 13.50 -4.18 -13.38
N ASP A 54 12.98 -4.88 -14.36
CA ASP A 54 12.09 -4.30 -15.37
C ASP A 54 10.64 -4.79 -15.19
N VAL A 55 10.14 -4.62 -13.99
CA VAL A 55 8.76 -4.95 -13.62
C VAL A 55 8.13 -3.74 -12.95
N ARG A 56 6.95 -3.37 -13.42
CA ARG A 56 6.13 -2.34 -12.79
C ARG A 56 5.18 -3.02 -11.82
N TYR A 57 5.24 -2.63 -10.55
CA TYR A 57 4.41 -3.22 -9.51
C TYR A 57 3.38 -2.19 -9.04
N VAL A 58 2.12 -2.63 -8.96
CA VAL A 58 0.99 -1.80 -8.56
C VAL A 58 0.33 -2.42 -7.34
N TRP A 59 0.10 -1.61 -6.30
CA TRP A 59 -0.71 -1.99 -5.15
C TRP A 59 -2.07 -1.33 -5.26
N ARG A 60 -3.12 -2.13 -5.17
CA ARG A 60 -4.51 -1.65 -5.07
C ARG A 60 -5.11 -2.13 -3.78
N HIS A 61 -5.78 -1.23 -3.05
CA HIS A 61 -6.39 -1.59 -1.78
C HIS A 61 -7.55 -2.56 -1.96
N LEU A 62 -7.54 -3.62 -1.16
CA LEU A 62 -8.65 -4.56 -1.05
C LEU A 62 -8.81 -4.97 0.42
N PRO A 63 -9.27 -4.05 1.29
CA PRO A 63 -9.44 -4.36 2.71
C PRO A 63 -10.60 -5.33 2.90
N LEU A 64 -10.30 -6.47 3.52
CA LEU A 64 -11.28 -7.52 3.78
C LEU A 64 -11.92 -7.27 5.15
N ASN A 65 -12.81 -6.29 5.21
CA ASN A 65 -13.34 -5.74 6.45
C ASN A 65 -14.06 -6.76 7.33
N ASP A 66 -14.63 -7.80 6.72
CA ASP A 66 -15.35 -8.84 7.47
C ASP A 66 -14.43 -9.67 8.37
N VAL A 67 -13.16 -9.80 7.99
CA VAL A 67 -12.20 -10.64 8.73
C VAL A 67 -11.01 -9.83 9.26
N HIS A 68 -10.79 -8.63 8.77
CA HIS A 68 -9.66 -7.79 9.15
C HIS A 68 -10.16 -6.39 9.55
N PRO A 69 -10.51 -6.19 10.83
CA PRO A 69 -11.15 -4.94 11.27
C PRO A 69 -10.30 -3.69 11.14
N SER A 70 -8.99 -3.81 11.11
CA SER A 70 -8.09 -2.67 10.96
C SER A 70 -7.67 -2.39 9.51
N ALA A 71 -8.09 -3.21 8.56
CA ALA A 71 -7.62 -3.12 7.18
C ALA A 71 -8.07 -1.85 6.48
N GLN A 72 -9.33 -1.46 6.69
CA GLN A 72 -9.90 -0.28 6.03
C GLN A 72 -9.16 1.00 6.45
N LEU A 73 -9.00 1.20 7.75
CA LEU A 73 -8.33 2.38 8.27
C LEU A 73 -6.86 2.41 7.88
N ALA A 74 -6.20 1.25 7.90
CA ALA A 74 -4.82 1.15 7.46
C ALA A 74 -4.68 1.58 5.99
N ALA A 75 -5.56 1.08 5.12
CA ALA A 75 -5.57 1.49 3.71
C ALA A 75 -5.79 2.99 3.56
N GLU A 76 -6.77 3.54 4.29
CA GLU A 76 -7.06 4.97 4.24
C GLU A 76 -5.89 5.83 4.71
N SER A 77 -5.10 5.34 5.67
CA SER A 77 -3.95 6.08 6.20
C SER A 77 -2.83 6.27 5.17
N THR A 78 -2.75 5.40 4.17
CA THR A 78 -1.74 5.51 3.13
C THR A 78 -2.02 6.63 2.13
N GLU A 79 -3.27 7.09 2.01
CA GLU A 79 -3.62 8.11 1.03
C GLU A 79 -3.09 9.50 1.38
N PRO A 80 -3.21 9.99 2.62
CA PRO A 80 -2.51 11.23 2.99
C PRO A 80 -0.99 11.10 2.87
N ALA A 81 -0.43 9.93 3.15
CA ALA A 81 0.99 9.69 2.95
C ALA A 81 1.37 9.78 1.46
N ALA A 82 0.53 9.23 0.58
CA ALA A 82 0.73 9.29 -0.86
C ALA A 82 0.75 10.74 -1.36
N ARG A 83 -0.12 11.58 -0.83
CA ARG A 83 -0.16 13.00 -1.19
C ARG A 83 1.12 13.75 -0.82
N GLN A 84 1.90 13.20 0.09
CA GLN A 84 3.20 13.76 0.51
C GLN A 84 4.39 12.95 -0.04
N GLY A 85 4.15 12.11 -1.04
CA GLY A 85 5.20 11.34 -1.68
C GLY A 85 5.73 10.16 -0.88
N ALA A 86 4.98 9.69 0.12
CA ALA A 86 5.43 8.66 1.06
C ALA A 86 4.50 7.44 1.11
N PHE A 87 3.81 7.14 0.01
CA PHE A 87 2.92 5.97 -0.02
C PHE A 87 3.69 4.68 0.32
N TRP A 88 4.78 4.43 -0.37
CA TRP A 88 5.50 3.16 -0.24
C TRP A 88 6.17 3.00 1.12
N GLU A 89 6.65 4.09 1.69
CA GLU A 89 7.21 4.07 3.03
C GLU A 89 6.14 3.69 4.06
N MET A 90 4.94 4.28 3.95
CA MET A 90 3.81 3.92 4.83
C MET A 90 3.35 2.49 4.58
N HIS A 91 3.19 2.10 3.32
CA HIS A 91 2.86 0.73 2.92
C HIS A 91 3.82 -0.29 3.57
N ASP A 92 5.11 -0.02 3.49
CA ASP A 92 6.12 -0.92 4.03
C ASP A 92 6.04 -1.03 5.55
N LEU A 93 5.82 0.09 6.24
CA LEU A 93 5.64 0.10 7.69
C LEU A 93 4.43 -0.72 8.12
N LEU A 94 3.31 -0.55 7.43
CA LEU A 94 2.07 -1.27 7.79
C LEU A 94 2.23 -2.78 7.62
N LEU A 95 2.82 -3.23 6.53
CA LEU A 95 3.05 -4.65 6.31
C LEU A 95 4.08 -5.23 7.27
N ALA A 96 5.04 -4.42 7.71
CA ALA A 96 6.03 -4.86 8.69
C ALA A 96 5.47 -4.94 10.12
N HIS A 97 4.32 -4.32 10.40
CA HIS A 97 3.75 -4.21 11.73
C HIS A 97 2.26 -4.59 11.74
N GLN A 98 1.93 -5.70 11.15
CA GLN A 98 0.53 -6.13 10.96
C GLN A 98 -0.25 -6.32 12.27
N GLY A 99 0.44 -6.53 13.38
CA GLY A 99 -0.18 -6.63 14.69
C GLY A 99 -0.46 -5.29 15.36
N ALA A 100 -0.04 -4.18 14.76
CA ALA A 100 -0.14 -2.85 15.34
C ALA A 100 -0.67 -1.85 14.30
N LEU A 101 -1.97 -1.98 13.99
CA LEU A 101 -2.64 -1.14 12.99
C LEU A 101 -3.82 -0.36 13.58
N ARG A 102 -3.76 -0.07 14.88
CA ARG A 102 -4.76 0.78 15.54
C ARG A 102 -4.54 2.24 15.17
N PRO A 103 -5.55 3.10 15.36
CA PRO A 103 -5.43 4.52 15.01
C PRO A 103 -4.18 5.19 15.58
N ALA A 104 -3.85 4.94 16.85
CA ALA A 104 -2.67 5.51 17.50
C ALA A 104 -1.38 5.02 16.81
N ASP A 105 -1.37 3.76 16.36
CA ASP A 105 -0.21 3.22 15.65
C ASP A 105 -0.03 3.91 14.30
N LEU A 106 -1.12 4.13 13.57
CA LEU A 106 -1.08 4.79 12.27
C LEU A 106 -0.56 6.23 12.39
N VAL A 107 -0.99 6.94 13.42
CA VAL A 107 -0.50 8.29 13.72
C VAL A 107 1.00 8.25 14.01
N ARG A 108 1.45 7.26 14.78
CA ARG A 108 2.87 7.10 15.12
C ARG A 108 3.71 6.83 13.87
N TYR A 109 3.23 5.98 12.95
CA TYR A 109 3.96 5.71 11.71
C TYR A 109 4.07 6.97 10.86
N ALA A 110 3.00 7.74 10.76
CA ALA A 110 3.04 9.01 10.06
C ALA A 110 4.07 9.97 10.68
N ALA A 111 4.15 10.00 12.00
CA ALA A 111 5.15 10.81 12.71
C ALA A 111 6.58 10.32 12.43
N ASP A 112 6.77 9.00 12.43
CA ASP A 112 8.08 8.39 12.15
C ASP A 112 8.56 8.73 10.72
N LEU A 113 7.63 8.83 9.78
CA LEU A 113 7.93 9.23 8.41
C LEU A 113 8.04 10.75 8.25
N ARG A 114 7.89 11.50 9.31
CA ARG A 114 7.93 12.97 9.32
C ARG A 114 6.89 13.59 8.40
N LEU A 115 5.72 12.97 8.31
CA LEU A 115 4.62 13.52 7.53
C LEU A 115 4.01 14.73 8.24
N SER A 116 3.34 15.59 7.47
CA SER A 116 2.77 16.81 8.02
C SER A 116 1.67 16.52 9.04
N THR A 117 1.36 17.51 9.89
CA THR A 117 0.28 17.42 10.87
C THR A 117 -1.05 17.11 10.20
N ALA A 118 -1.30 17.63 9.00
CA ALA A 118 -2.53 17.36 8.26
C ALA A 118 -2.69 15.87 7.94
N ALA A 119 -1.62 15.19 7.53
CA ALA A 119 -1.68 13.75 7.25
C ALA A 119 -1.93 12.96 8.52
N ARG A 120 -1.27 13.32 9.63
CA ARG A 120 -1.47 12.65 10.92
C ARG A 120 -2.88 12.86 11.44
N ALA A 121 -3.38 14.10 11.33
CA ALA A 121 -4.74 14.43 11.75
C ALA A 121 -5.78 13.65 10.94
N GLN A 122 -5.58 13.51 9.65
CA GLN A 122 -6.50 12.77 8.80
C GLN A 122 -6.49 11.27 9.15
N ALA A 123 -5.33 10.70 9.42
CA ALA A 123 -5.24 9.31 9.86
C ALA A 123 -5.96 9.10 11.19
N ALA A 124 -5.86 10.05 12.12
CA ALA A 124 -6.54 9.98 13.42
C ALA A 124 -8.05 10.15 13.30
N ILE A 125 -8.51 11.04 12.43
CA ILE A 125 -9.95 11.33 12.25
C ILE A 125 -10.68 10.09 11.73
N LYS A 126 -10.05 9.28 10.92
CA LYS A 126 -10.65 8.05 10.39
C LYS A 126 -10.71 6.92 11.42
N ALA A 127 -10.19 7.15 12.57
CA ALA A 127 -10.37 6.24 13.69
C ALA A 127 -11.81 6.34 14.16
#